data_5a0266ba46a3ead2be0fef266e671df0
#
_entry.id   5a0266ba46a3ead2be0fef266e671df0
#
_cell.length_a   1.000
_cell.length_b   1.000
_cell.length_c   1.000
_cell.angle_alpha   90.00
_cell.angle_beta   90.00
_cell.angle_gamma   90.00
#
_symmetry.space_group_name_H-M   'P 1'
#
loop_
_entity.id
_entity.type
_entity.pdbx_description
1 polymer ?
#
loop_
_entity_poly.entity_id
_entity_poly.type
_entity_poly.pdbx_seq_one_letter_code
_entity_poly.pdbx_strand_id
1 'polypeptide(L)'
;MRNTASARLTGRTGFMVAALVAWSLTAAAQTPAPAPGTQKPGMAPRPPLLFGETFRIPPHTGEETDENTRVTQAVVTNSNLEIKLYGADASVIRAATHEQRTDLWNGMTTSPAAVTLRDKRSLLDLTGAARLRWILRTNAIHTLHPVVKLADGRLLVGDRTITTQGEFLSVEVAFIGMRWYVLDPAKVVVRAEVVNPNLRAVDEVGVAMLMPGGGHGIAGSANMSNVELFAYPVPR
;
A
#
# COMPACT_ATOMS: atom_id res chain seq x y z
N MET A 1 -36.10 43.55 44.26
CA MET A 1 -35.22 43.56 45.47
C MET A 1 -33.80 43.44 44.89
N ARG A 2 -33.13 44.56 44.62
CA ARG A 2 -32.17 45.30 45.45
C ARG A 2 -31.17 44.33 46.14
N ASN A 3 -29.90 44.31 45.67
CA ASN A 3 -28.87 45.06 46.32
C ASN A 3 -27.58 45.17 45.49
N THR A 4 -27.20 46.40 45.34
CA THR A 4 -25.94 47.01 44.96
C THR A 4 -24.93 46.97 46.10
N ALA A 5 -23.64 46.85 45.82
CA ALA A 5 -22.50 47.48 46.52
C ALA A 5 -21.23 47.18 45.65
N SER A 6 -20.68 48.08 44.94
CA SER A 6 -19.90 49.30 45.22
C SER A 6 -18.54 49.05 45.90
N ALA A 7 -17.51 49.27 45.10
CA ALA A 7 -16.28 50.04 45.30
C ALA A 7 -15.20 49.55 46.27
N ARG A 8 -13.96 49.48 45.83
CA ARG A 8 -12.91 50.48 46.12
C ARG A 8 -11.62 50.21 45.39
N LEU A 9 -11.17 51.23 44.63
CA LEU A 9 -9.79 51.40 44.21
C LEU A 9 -8.85 51.52 45.41
N THR A 10 -7.68 50.87 45.35
CA THR A 10 -6.47 51.44 45.96
C THR A 10 -5.31 51.08 45.02
N GLY A 11 -4.68 52.13 44.51
CA GLY A 11 -3.48 52.05 43.71
C GLY A 11 -2.27 51.64 44.57
N ARG A 12 -1.32 51.00 43.92
CA ARG A 12 0.06 50.97 44.38
C ARG A 12 0.99 50.91 43.14
N THR A 13 1.67 52.01 42.95
CA THR A 13 2.90 52.19 42.18
C THR A 13 3.95 51.13 42.53
N GLY A 14 4.64 50.63 41.57
CA GLY A 14 5.87 49.93 41.91
C GLY A 14 6.53 49.14 40.79
N PHE A 15 7.57 49.75 40.24
CA PHE A 15 8.75 49.12 39.64
C PHE A 15 8.64 48.30 38.32
N MET A 16 8.98 48.98 37.25
CA MET A 16 9.52 48.34 36.03
C MET A 16 10.85 47.69 36.38
N VAL A 17 10.93 46.36 36.29
CA VAL A 17 12.16 45.61 36.18
C VAL A 17 12.25 45.15 34.71
N ALA A 18 13.11 45.78 33.97
CA ALA A 18 13.49 45.35 32.61
C ALA A 18 14.32 44.09 32.74
N ALA A 19 13.73 42.91 32.50
CA ALA A 19 14.46 41.67 32.35
C ALA A 19 14.96 41.56 30.92
N LEU A 20 16.23 41.79 30.69
CA LEU A 20 16.98 41.43 29.48
C LEU A 20 16.97 39.91 29.35
N VAL A 21 16.10 39.36 28.53
CA VAL A 21 16.18 37.93 28.11
C VAL A 21 17.25 37.82 27.03
N ALA A 22 18.43 37.37 27.42
CA ALA A 22 19.46 36.97 26.49
C ALA A 22 19.01 35.67 25.80
N TRP A 23 18.66 35.75 24.53
CA TRP A 23 18.42 34.59 23.68
C TRP A 23 19.77 33.93 23.36
N SER A 24 20.09 32.87 24.07
CA SER A 24 21.15 31.96 23.69
C SER A 24 20.71 31.20 22.45
N LEU A 25 21.26 31.55 21.29
CA LEU A 25 21.16 30.72 20.07
C LEU A 25 21.99 29.44 20.34
N THR A 26 21.33 28.41 20.85
CA THR A 26 21.84 27.05 20.79
C THR A 26 21.82 26.60 19.33
N ALA A 27 22.96 26.64 18.67
CA ALA A 27 23.16 25.99 17.39
C ALA A 27 22.82 24.50 17.59
N ALA A 28 21.68 24.06 17.07
CA ALA A 28 21.36 22.64 16.98
C ALA A 28 22.46 21.99 16.13
N ALA A 29 23.31 21.18 16.76
CA ALA A 29 24.26 20.35 16.05
C ALA A 29 23.46 19.46 15.10
N GLN A 30 23.57 19.70 13.80
CA GLN A 30 23.04 18.81 12.78
C GLN A 30 23.73 17.46 12.96
N THR A 31 22.99 16.46 13.36
CA THR A 31 23.45 15.07 13.35
C THR A 31 23.91 14.78 11.92
N PRO A 32 25.18 14.42 11.68
CA PRO A 32 25.64 14.10 10.33
C PRO A 32 24.77 12.97 9.79
N ALA A 33 24.33 13.12 8.53
CA ALA A 33 23.62 12.06 7.83
C ALA A 33 24.44 10.76 7.94
N PRO A 34 23.82 9.60 8.21
CA PRO A 34 24.55 8.35 8.29
C PRO A 34 25.32 8.15 6.99
N ALA A 35 26.62 7.91 7.11
CA ALA A 35 27.48 7.63 5.97
C ALA A 35 26.84 6.49 5.14
N PRO A 36 26.90 6.55 3.80
CA PRO A 36 26.39 5.46 2.97
C PRO A 36 27.05 4.17 3.44
N GLY A 37 26.20 3.26 3.99
CA GLY A 37 26.67 2.02 4.58
C GLY A 37 27.55 1.28 3.59
N THR A 38 28.75 0.93 4.01
CA THR A 38 29.70 0.10 3.26
C THR A 38 29.00 -1.22 2.92
N GLN A 39 28.53 -1.35 1.68
CA GLN A 39 27.99 -2.61 1.16
C GLN A 39 29.09 -3.67 1.22
N LYS A 40 28.79 -4.80 1.84
CA LYS A 40 29.69 -5.97 1.80
C LYS A 40 30.00 -6.30 0.34
N PRO A 41 31.27 -6.52 -0.03
CA PRO A 41 31.63 -6.95 -1.39
C PRO A 41 30.83 -8.20 -1.78
N GLY A 42 30.10 -8.15 -2.90
CA GLY A 42 29.32 -9.26 -3.44
C GLY A 42 27.80 -9.18 -3.30
N MET A 43 27.23 -8.24 -2.57
CA MET A 43 25.79 -8.01 -2.59
C MET A 43 25.41 -7.03 -3.71
N ALA A 44 24.48 -7.47 -4.58
CA ALA A 44 23.88 -6.57 -5.56
C ALA A 44 23.26 -5.33 -4.86
N PRO A 45 23.36 -4.13 -5.46
CA PRO A 45 22.79 -2.93 -4.89
C PRO A 45 21.29 -3.14 -4.64
N ARG A 46 20.78 -2.67 -3.49
CA ARG A 46 19.35 -2.70 -3.23
C ARG A 46 18.65 -1.69 -4.15
N PRO A 47 17.61 -2.10 -4.88
CA PRO A 47 16.88 -1.16 -5.72
C PRO A 47 16.24 -0.05 -4.88
N PRO A 48 16.14 1.18 -5.44
CA PRO A 48 15.43 2.28 -4.79
C PRO A 48 13.93 2.01 -4.72
N LEU A 49 13.22 2.79 -3.90
CA LEU A 49 11.76 2.88 -3.97
C LEU A 49 11.39 3.47 -5.33
N LEU A 50 10.75 2.66 -6.18
CA LEU A 50 10.28 3.09 -7.50
C LEU A 50 8.94 3.80 -7.40
N PHE A 51 8.00 3.21 -6.66
CA PHE A 51 6.72 3.85 -6.36
C PHE A 51 6.15 3.38 -5.02
N GLY A 52 5.28 4.24 -4.47
CA GLY A 52 4.40 3.94 -3.35
C GLY A 52 2.95 4.29 -3.68
N GLU A 53 2.01 3.58 -3.07
CA GLU A 53 0.57 3.81 -3.17
C GLU A 53 -0.09 3.58 -1.81
N THR A 54 -0.94 4.52 -1.38
CA THR A 54 -1.64 4.45 -0.07
C THR A 54 -3.15 4.29 -0.20
N PHE A 55 -3.66 4.35 -1.41
CA PHE A 55 -5.08 4.36 -1.75
C PHE A 55 -5.90 5.45 -1.02
N ARG A 56 -7.09 5.67 -1.48
CA ARG A 56 -8.09 6.55 -0.88
C ARG A 56 -9.50 6.01 -1.17
N ILE A 57 -10.47 6.42 -0.39
CA ILE A 57 -11.88 6.21 -0.73
C ILE A 57 -12.19 7.00 -2.01
N PRO A 58 -12.88 6.42 -3.01
CA PRO A 58 -13.30 7.16 -4.19
C PRO A 58 -14.13 8.40 -3.79
N PRO A 59 -13.96 9.54 -4.46
CA PRO A 59 -14.81 10.70 -4.22
C PRO A 59 -16.29 10.34 -4.45
N HIS A 60 -17.13 10.60 -3.46
CA HIS A 60 -18.57 10.33 -3.51
C HIS A 60 -19.34 11.42 -2.75
N THR A 61 -20.66 11.44 -2.91
CA THR A 61 -21.59 12.27 -2.17
C THR A 61 -22.49 11.40 -1.30
N GLY A 62 -22.82 11.87 -0.10
CA GLY A 62 -23.64 11.12 0.86
C GLY A 62 -22.84 10.08 1.66
N GLU A 63 -23.53 9.09 2.18
CA GLU A 63 -22.94 8.00 2.98
C GLU A 63 -22.14 7.02 2.11
N GLU A 64 -21.13 6.39 2.70
CA GLU A 64 -20.39 5.32 2.06
C GLU A 64 -21.28 4.08 1.84
N THR A 65 -21.30 3.59 0.61
CA THR A 65 -22.03 2.39 0.21
C THR A 65 -21.10 1.43 -0.51
N ASP A 66 -21.48 0.16 -0.62
CA ASP A 66 -20.72 -0.82 -1.38
C ASP A 66 -20.56 -0.44 -2.85
N GLU A 67 -21.46 0.37 -3.39
CA GLU A 67 -21.42 0.80 -4.78
C GLU A 67 -20.49 1.98 -5.01
N ASN A 68 -20.57 3.03 -4.19
CA ASN A 68 -19.75 4.24 -4.36
C ASN A 68 -18.31 4.10 -3.85
N THR A 69 -18.00 3.04 -3.10
CA THR A 69 -16.65 2.69 -2.64
C THR A 69 -15.97 1.63 -3.50
N ARG A 70 -16.58 1.16 -4.61
CA ARG A 70 -15.94 0.20 -5.54
C ARG A 70 -14.59 0.68 -6.01
N VAL A 71 -13.67 -0.28 -6.14
CA VAL A 71 -12.32 0.01 -6.63
C VAL A 71 -12.36 0.38 -8.12
N THR A 72 -11.95 1.60 -8.39
CA THR A 72 -11.75 2.17 -9.72
C THR A 72 -10.40 2.90 -9.74
N GLN A 73 -10.04 3.51 -10.87
CA GLN A 73 -8.84 4.37 -10.91
C GLN A 73 -8.89 5.50 -9.87
N ALA A 74 -10.06 5.92 -9.41
CA ALA A 74 -10.22 7.00 -8.42
C ALA A 74 -9.67 6.67 -7.03
N VAL A 75 -9.47 5.37 -6.70
CA VAL A 75 -8.86 4.96 -5.41
C VAL A 75 -7.35 5.21 -5.38
N VAL A 76 -6.71 5.36 -6.54
CA VAL A 76 -5.25 5.52 -6.64
C VAL A 76 -4.86 6.96 -6.33
N THR A 77 -3.93 7.14 -5.38
CA THR A 77 -3.42 8.46 -4.98
C THR A 77 -2.25 8.90 -5.84
N ASN A 78 -1.42 7.97 -6.27
CA ASN A 78 -0.27 8.24 -7.12
C ASN A 78 -0.70 8.33 -8.59
N SER A 79 -0.70 9.53 -9.17
CA SER A 79 -1.13 9.80 -10.54
C SER A 79 -0.33 9.06 -11.63
N ASN A 80 0.87 8.58 -11.30
CA ASN A 80 1.70 7.78 -12.21
C ASN A 80 1.30 6.30 -12.25
N LEU A 81 0.41 5.88 -11.37
CA LEU A 81 -0.04 4.49 -11.30
C LEU A 81 -1.41 4.31 -11.94
N GLU A 82 -1.63 3.13 -12.44
CA GLU A 82 -2.89 2.61 -12.94
C GLU A 82 -3.22 1.32 -12.19
N ILE A 83 -4.45 1.22 -11.68
CA ILE A 83 -4.93 0.00 -11.04
C ILE A 83 -5.65 -0.89 -12.05
N LYS A 84 -5.40 -2.18 -11.99
CA LYS A 84 -6.05 -3.22 -12.81
C LYS A 84 -6.70 -4.26 -11.92
N LEU A 85 -7.86 -4.71 -12.30
CA LEU A 85 -8.65 -5.74 -11.62
C LEU A 85 -8.83 -6.93 -12.54
N TYR A 86 -8.70 -8.13 -12.00
CA TYR A 86 -8.84 -9.41 -12.70
C TYR A 86 -9.78 -10.34 -11.92
N GLY A 87 -10.54 -11.14 -12.65
CA GLY A 87 -11.53 -12.05 -12.09
C GLY A 87 -12.95 -11.66 -12.47
N ALA A 88 -13.86 -12.63 -12.43
CA ALA A 88 -15.24 -12.47 -12.95
C ALA A 88 -16.01 -11.36 -12.24
N ASP A 89 -15.88 -11.28 -10.92
CA ASP A 89 -16.54 -10.26 -10.08
C ASP A 89 -15.56 -9.37 -9.31
N ALA A 90 -14.34 -9.19 -9.83
CA ALA A 90 -13.35 -8.29 -9.23
C ALA A 90 -13.86 -6.83 -9.13
N SER A 91 -14.83 -6.43 -9.96
CA SER A 91 -15.44 -5.10 -9.92
C SER A 91 -16.23 -4.80 -8.65
N VAL A 92 -16.54 -5.81 -7.81
CA VAL A 92 -17.20 -5.59 -6.51
C VAL A 92 -16.19 -5.42 -5.36
N ILE A 93 -14.87 -5.53 -5.61
CA ILE A 93 -13.85 -5.14 -4.65
C ILE A 93 -14.06 -3.66 -4.30
N ARG A 94 -14.01 -3.33 -3.03
CA ARG A 94 -14.21 -1.95 -2.57
C ARG A 94 -13.03 -1.42 -1.76
N ALA A 95 -12.93 -0.10 -1.71
CA ALA A 95 -12.09 0.59 -0.75
C ALA A 95 -12.84 0.70 0.58
N ALA A 96 -12.14 0.51 1.68
CA ALA A 96 -12.68 0.65 3.03
C ALA A 96 -11.68 1.38 3.92
N THR A 97 -12.18 2.09 4.93
CA THR A 97 -11.32 2.74 5.91
C THR A 97 -11.26 1.88 7.17
N HIS A 98 -10.05 1.50 7.55
CA HIS A 98 -9.76 0.85 8.82
C HIS A 98 -8.76 1.68 9.61
N GLU A 99 -9.18 2.14 10.79
CA GLU A 99 -8.39 3.07 11.59
C GLU A 99 -8.07 4.36 10.80
N GLN A 100 -6.80 4.59 10.45
CA GLN A 100 -6.34 5.78 9.71
C GLN A 100 -5.81 5.44 8.31
N ARG A 101 -6.15 4.25 7.78
CA ARG A 101 -5.70 3.81 6.46
C ARG A 101 -6.87 3.41 5.58
N THR A 102 -6.69 3.59 4.28
CA THR A 102 -7.58 3.02 3.28
C THR A 102 -6.99 1.72 2.77
N ASP A 103 -7.78 0.69 2.69
CA ASP A 103 -7.43 -0.61 2.12
C ASP A 103 -8.42 -1.04 1.04
N LEU A 104 -7.95 -1.91 0.15
CA LEU A 104 -8.78 -2.59 -0.83
C LEU A 104 -9.22 -3.92 -0.23
N TRP A 105 -10.53 -4.16 -0.20
CA TRP A 105 -11.16 -5.29 0.47
C TRP A 105 -11.98 -6.13 -0.51
N ASN A 106 -11.75 -7.45 -0.51
CA ASN A 106 -12.41 -8.38 -1.42
C ASN A 106 -13.56 -9.19 -0.80
N GLY A 107 -14.02 -8.85 0.38
CA GLY A 107 -15.04 -9.65 1.08
C GLY A 107 -16.36 -9.82 0.32
N MET A 108 -16.61 -8.97 -0.67
CA MET A 108 -17.80 -9.04 -1.52
C MET A 108 -17.68 -10.00 -2.71
N THR A 109 -16.45 -10.40 -3.09
CA THR A 109 -16.26 -11.26 -4.27
C THR A 109 -16.76 -12.67 -3.98
N THR A 110 -17.43 -13.28 -4.95
CA THR A 110 -17.86 -14.67 -4.94
C THR A 110 -16.99 -15.57 -5.82
N SER A 111 -16.02 -14.96 -6.51
CA SER A 111 -15.01 -15.64 -7.31
C SER A 111 -13.60 -15.15 -6.94
N PRO A 112 -12.54 -15.90 -7.29
CA PRO A 112 -11.16 -15.44 -7.15
C PRO A 112 -10.93 -14.11 -7.89
N ALA A 113 -10.06 -13.27 -7.34
CA ALA A 113 -9.76 -11.96 -7.91
C ALA A 113 -8.27 -11.61 -7.76
N ALA A 114 -7.78 -10.72 -8.62
CA ALA A 114 -6.45 -10.14 -8.48
C ALA A 114 -6.50 -8.63 -8.69
N VAL A 115 -5.61 -7.93 -7.98
CA VAL A 115 -5.42 -6.49 -8.07
C VAL A 115 -3.96 -6.23 -8.36
N THR A 116 -3.68 -5.43 -9.39
CA THR A 116 -2.33 -5.03 -9.76
C THR A 116 -2.20 -3.52 -9.95
N LEU A 117 -0.98 -3.04 -9.82
CA LEU A 117 -0.58 -1.67 -10.11
C LEU A 117 0.41 -1.68 -11.28
N ARG A 118 0.22 -0.74 -12.21
CA ARG A 118 1.05 -0.49 -13.37
C ARG A 118 1.67 0.89 -13.27
N ASP A 119 2.99 1.02 -13.42
CA ASP A 119 3.62 2.33 -13.63
C ASP A 119 3.42 2.75 -15.09
N LYS A 120 2.77 3.90 -15.30
CA LYS A 120 2.51 4.45 -16.64
C LYS A 120 3.78 4.83 -17.40
N ARG A 121 4.88 5.07 -16.69
CA ARG A 121 6.13 5.62 -17.24
C ARG A 121 7.13 4.55 -17.65
N SER A 122 7.14 3.41 -16.95
CA SER A 122 8.16 2.38 -17.14
C SER A 122 7.60 0.97 -16.96
N LEU A 123 8.31 0.01 -17.51
CA LEU A 123 8.28 -1.37 -17.08
C LEU A 123 9.12 -1.51 -15.81
N LEU A 124 9.02 -2.66 -15.14
CA LEU A 124 9.64 -2.96 -13.86
C LEU A 124 10.68 -4.08 -14.04
N ASP A 125 11.91 -3.86 -13.58
CA ASP A 125 12.89 -4.95 -13.42
C ASP A 125 12.73 -5.53 -12.00
N LEU A 126 12.12 -6.70 -11.92
CA LEU A 126 11.90 -7.43 -10.67
C LEU A 126 12.97 -8.49 -10.39
N THR A 127 14.12 -8.41 -11.06
CA THR A 127 15.25 -9.33 -10.80
C THR A 127 16.10 -8.91 -9.61
N GLY A 128 17.01 -9.78 -9.18
CA GLY A 128 17.97 -9.50 -8.13
C GLY A 128 17.30 -9.23 -6.77
N ALA A 129 17.57 -8.08 -6.16
CA ALA A 129 17.07 -7.69 -4.86
C ALA A 129 15.75 -6.89 -4.91
N ALA A 130 15.03 -6.92 -6.04
CA ALA A 130 13.73 -6.29 -6.14
C ALA A 130 12.73 -6.93 -5.16
N ARG A 131 11.88 -6.09 -4.57
CA ARG A 131 10.90 -6.54 -3.58
C ARG A 131 9.66 -5.66 -3.57
N LEU A 132 8.56 -6.26 -3.21
CA LEU A 132 7.28 -5.61 -2.99
C LEU A 132 6.95 -5.67 -1.51
N ARG A 133 6.65 -4.52 -0.91
CA ARG A 133 6.21 -4.38 0.47
C ARG A 133 4.80 -3.81 0.48
N TRP A 134 3.94 -4.36 1.31
CA TRP A 134 2.58 -3.89 1.50
C TRP A 134 2.08 -4.17 2.91
N ILE A 135 1.04 -3.47 3.31
CA ILE A 135 0.28 -3.78 4.50
C ILE A 135 -0.89 -4.65 4.10
N LEU A 136 -0.94 -5.85 4.63
CA LEU A 136 -1.94 -6.87 4.31
C LEU A 136 -2.66 -7.34 5.57
N ARG A 137 -3.90 -7.74 5.39
CA ARG A 137 -4.69 -8.50 6.36
C ARG A 137 -5.41 -9.62 5.63
N THR A 138 -5.35 -10.83 6.18
CA THR A 138 -6.13 -11.98 5.71
C THR A 138 -6.91 -12.57 6.86
N ASN A 139 -8.16 -12.91 6.64
CA ASN A 139 -9.02 -13.54 7.63
C ASN A 139 -9.29 -15.00 7.26
N ALA A 140 -9.50 -15.83 8.29
CA ALA A 140 -9.78 -17.25 8.15
C ALA A 140 -8.67 -17.99 7.35
N ILE A 141 -9.04 -18.80 6.40
CA ILE A 141 -8.13 -19.57 5.53
C ILE A 141 -7.65 -18.79 4.31
N HIS A 142 -8.00 -17.51 4.19
CA HIS A 142 -7.63 -16.71 3.03
C HIS A 142 -6.13 -16.47 2.97
N THR A 143 -5.62 -16.55 1.76
CA THR A 143 -4.22 -16.31 1.45
C THR A 143 -4.09 -15.40 0.24
N LEU A 144 -3.00 -14.65 0.20
CA LEU A 144 -2.63 -13.80 -0.93
C LEU A 144 -1.39 -14.36 -1.61
N HIS A 145 -1.32 -14.20 -2.91
CA HIS A 145 -0.19 -14.62 -3.74
C HIS A 145 0.33 -13.43 -4.54
N PRO A 146 1.66 -13.25 -4.67
CA PRO A 146 2.21 -12.24 -5.55
C PRO A 146 1.78 -12.49 -7.01
N VAL A 147 1.44 -11.41 -7.71
CA VAL A 147 1.07 -11.45 -9.13
C VAL A 147 1.93 -10.48 -9.90
N VAL A 148 2.35 -10.86 -11.10
CA VAL A 148 2.99 -9.99 -12.06
C VAL A 148 2.35 -10.17 -13.43
N LYS A 149 2.32 -9.10 -14.22
CA LYS A 149 2.02 -9.18 -15.65
C LYS A 149 3.29 -8.86 -16.43
N LEU A 150 3.70 -9.75 -17.27
CA LEU A 150 4.87 -9.53 -18.14
C LEU A 150 4.56 -8.53 -19.24
N ALA A 151 5.58 -7.94 -19.83
CA ALA A 151 5.43 -7.05 -21.00
C ALA A 151 4.81 -7.76 -22.23
N ASP A 152 4.90 -9.09 -22.31
CA ASP A 152 4.25 -9.89 -23.36
C ASP A 152 2.75 -10.14 -23.09
N GLY A 153 2.20 -9.60 -22.00
CA GLY A 153 0.79 -9.67 -21.64
C GLY A 153 0.40 -10.86 -20.76
N ARG A 154 1.28 -11.83 -20.52
CA ARG A 154 0.99 -12.96 -19.63
C ARG A 154 0.88 -12.51 -18.19
N LEU A 155 -0.23 -12.86 -17.54
CA LEU A 155 -0.43 -12.70 -16.11
C LEU A 155 0.11 -13.94 -15.40
N LEU A 156 0.96 -13.74 -14.39
CA LEU A 156 1.59 -14.83 -13.64
C LEU A 156 1.33 -14.67 -12.16
N VAL A 157 1.19 -15.79 -11.46
CA VAL A 157 1.09 -15.86 -10.00
C VAL A 157 2.29 -16.61 -9.43
N GLY A 158 2.85 -16.09 -8.35
CA GLY A 158 3.95 -16.71 -7.63
C GLY A 158 3.49 -17.79 -6.64
N ASP A 159 4.34 -18.76 -6.37
CA ASP A 159 4.08 -19.89 -5.47
C ASP A 159 4.12 -19.51 -3.97
N ARG A 160 4.50 -18.27 -3.64
CA ARG A 160 4.52 -17.82 -2.24
C ARG A 160 3.13 -17.48 -1.76
N THR A 161 2.79 -18.06 -0.62
CA THR A 161 1.52 -17.81 0.07
C THR A 161 1.75 -16.87 1.24
N ILE A 162 0.88 -15.86 1.37
CA ILE A 162 0.93 -14.84 2.41
C ILE A 162 -0.35 -14.92 3.23
N THR A 163 -0.21 -15.01 4.55
CA THR A 163 -1.32 -14.96 5.51
C THR A 163 -0.91 -14.13 6.71
N THR A 164 -1.84 -13.38 7.30
CA THR A 164 -1.62 -12.52 8.47
C THR A 164 -2.53 -12.85 9.65
N GLN A 165 -3.36 -13.86 9.52
CA GLN A 165 -4.24 -14.38 10.59
C GLN A 165 -5.10 -13.32 11.29
N GLY A 166 -5.65 -12.38 10.52
CA GLY A 166 -6.58 -11.36 11.03
C GLY A 166 -5.95 -10.02 11.39
N GLU A 167 -4.62 -9.92 11.42
CA GLU A 167 -3.93 -8.69 11.74
C GLU A 167 -3.42 -7.96 10.49
N PHE A 168 -3.36 -6.62 10.53
CA PHE A 168 -2.67 -5.83 9.52
C PHE A 168 -1.17 -5.87 9.74
N LEU A 169 -0.45 -6.59 8.89
CA LEU A 169 0.99 -6.74 8.98
C LEU A 169 1.69 -6.13 7.75
N SER A 170 2.85 -5.53 7.99
CA SER A 170 3.76 -5.15 6.91
C SER A 170 4.50 -6.40 6.43
N VAL A 171 4.24 -6.78 5.19
CA VAL A 171 4.83 -7.96 4.55
C VAL A 171 5.74 -7.53 3.42
N GLU A 172 6.94 -8.09 3.35
CA GLU A 172 7.87 -7.89 2.24
C GLU A 172 8.09 -9.19 1.48
N VAL A 173 7.96 -9.14 0.17
CA VAL A 173 8.15 -10.29 -0.73
C VAL A 173 9.25 -9.97 -1.74
N ALA A 174 10.31 -10.79 -1.74
CA ALA A 174 11.32 -10.81 -2.79
C ALA A 174 10.88 -11.75 -3.92
N PHE A 175 11.15 -11.36 -5.15
CA PHE A 175 10.76 -12.14 -6.34
C PHE A 175 11.77 -13.23 -6.68
N ILE A 176 12.99 -13.14 -6.17
CA ILE A 176 14.05 -14.11 -6.41
C ILE A 176 13.67 -15.50 -5.85
N GLY A 177 13.93 -16.54 -6.63
CA GLY A 177 13.66 -17.93 -6.24
C GLY A 177 12.17 -18.30 -6.18
N MET A 178 11.29 -17.44 -6.68
CA MET A 178 9.85 -17.72 -6.77
C MET A 178 9.56 -18.51 -8.05
N ARG A 179 8.75 -19.56 -7.95
CA ARG A 179 8.18 -20.24 -9.11
C ARG A 179 6.93 -19.51 -9.56
N TRP A 180 6.73 -19.49 -10.88
CA TRP A 180 5.66 -18.73 -11.48
C TRP A 180 4.75 -19.62 -12.31
N TYR A 181 3.48 -19.33 -12.25
CA TYR A 181 2.44 -20.06 -12.95
C TYR A 181 1.58 -19.07 -13.75
N VAL A 182 1.15 -19.46 -14.95
CA VAL A 182 0.18 -18.66 -15.71
C VAL A 182 -1.10 -18.53 -14.88
N LEU A 183 -1.61 -17.31 -14.78
CA LEU A 183 -2.88 -17.01 -14.16
C LEU A 183 -3.88 -16.59 -15.25
N ASP A 184 -5.00 -17.29 -15.32
CA ASP A 184 -6.11 -16.93 -16.21
C ASP A 184 -6.69 -15.57 -15.76
N PRO A 185 -6.64 -14.51 -16.56
CA PRO A 185 -7.06 -13.19 -16.12
C PRO A 185 -8.58 -13.05 -15.90
N ALA A 186 -9.39 -13.86 -16.56
CA ALA A 186 -10.84 -13.79 -16.45
C ALA A 186 -11.37 -14.56 -15.24
N LYS A 187 -10.72 -15.68 -14.86
CA LYS A 187 -11.17 -16.56 -13.79
C LYS A 187 -10.27 -16.57 -12.56
N VAL A 188 -9.08 -15.98 -12.68
CA VAL A 188 -8.01 -15.97 -11.65
C VAL A 188 -7.70 -17.41 -11.17
N VAL A 189 -7.53 -18.31 -12.15
CA VAL A 189 -7.23 -19.72 -11.93
C VAL A 189 -5.81 -20.02 -12.40
N VAL A 190 -5.07 -20.71 -11.52
CA VAL A 190 -3.69 -21.12 -11.77
C VAL A 190 -3.63 -22.18 -12.88
N ARG A 191 -2.71 -22.02 -13.83
CA ARG A 191 -2.47 -22.90 -14.97
C ARG A 191 -1.06 -23.48 -14.91
N ALA A 192 -0.45 -23.69 -16.07
CA ALA A 192 0.87 -24.27 -16.20
C ALA A 192 1.99 -23.42 -15.58
N GLU A 193 3.03 -24.07 -15.10
CA GLU A 193 4.26 -23.42 -14.66
C GLU A 193 4.99 -22.75 -15.83
N VAL A 194 5.58 -21.59 -15.55
CA VAL A 194 6.42 -20.84 -16.47
C VAL A 194 7.86 -20.90 -16.01
N VAL A 195 8.67 -21.64 -16.72
CA VAL A 195 10.10 -21.75 -16.44
C VAL A 195 10.81 -20.48 -16.91
N ASN A 196 11.60 -19.87 -16.04
CA ASN A 196 12.42 -18.68 -16.33
C ASN A 196 11.62 -17.51 -16.98
N PRO A 197 10.57 -16.99 -16.33
CA PRO A 197 9.85 -15.84 -16.86
C PRO A 197 10.78 -14.61 -16.97
N ASN A 198 10.55 -13.75 -17.96
CA ASN A 198 11.32 -12.52 -18.09
C ASN A 198 10.88 -11.47 -17.07
N LEU A 199 11.40 -11.56 -15.86
CA LEU A 199 11.14 -10.59 -14.79
C LEU A 199 11.88 -9.26 -14.95
N ARG A 200 12.69 -9.07 -16.02
CA ARG A 200 13.31 -7.76 -16.35
C ARG A 200 12.36 -6.80 -17.05
N ALA A 201 11.23 -7.30 -17.55
CA ALA A 201 10.26 -6.49 -18.25
C ALA A 201 8.85 -6.85 -17.77
N VAL A 202 8.50 -6.37 -16.58
CA VAL A 202 7.20 -6.58 -15.95
C VAL A 202 6.36 -5.31 -16.12
N ASP A 203 5.12 -5.45 -16.55
CA ASP A 203 4.18 -4.35 -16.77
C ASP A 203 3.38 -4.01 -15.53
N GLU A 204 3.00 -5.03 -14.75
CA GLU A 204 2.16 -4.86 -13.54
C GLU A 204 2.66 -5.74 -12.41
N VAL A 205 2.43 -5.28 -11.18
CA VAL A 205 2.72 -6.03 -9.95
C VAL A 205 1.56 -5.90 -8.97
N GLY A 206 1.25 -6.95 -8.22
CA GLY A 206 0.16 -6.92 -7.26
C GLY A 206 -0.05 -8.24 -6.54
N VAL A 207 -1.32 -8.54 -6.21
CA VAL A 207 -1.72 -9.76 -5.49
C VAL A 207 -2.91 -10.43 -6.13
N ALA A 208 -2.97 -11.75 -6.00
CA ALA A 208 -4.15 -12.56 -6.27
C ALA A 208 -4.72 -13.13 -4.97
N MET A 209 -6.02 -13.10 -4.88
CA MET A 209 -6.85 -13.79 -3.92
C MET A 209 -7.45 -15.00 -4.65
N LEU A 210 -6.81 -16.17 -4.51
CA LEU A 210 -7.20 -17.38 -5.25
C LEU A 210 -8.46 -18.05 -4.68
N MET A 211 -8.92 -17.58 -3.53
CA MET A 211 -10.19 -17.97 -2.91
C MET A 211 -11.20 -16.83 -3.02
N PRO A 212 -12.47 -17.12 -3.28
CA PRO A 212 -13.50 -16.10 -3.25
C PRO A 212 -13.63 -15.47 -1.87
N GLY A 213 -14.08 -14.21 -1.81
CA GLY A 213 -14.48 -13.57 -0.57
C GLY A 213 -15.75 -14.19 0.01
N GLY A 214 -16.10 -13.80 1.23
CA GLY A 214 -17.25 -14.38 1.95
C GLY A 214 -18.61 -13.78 1.64
N GLY A 215 -18.71 -12.82 0.72
CA GLY A 215 -19.98 -12.17 0.37
C GLY A 215 -20.71 -11.55 1.56
N HIS A 216 -20.12 -10.57 2.28
CA HIS A 216 -20.58 -10.04 3.57
C HIS A 216 -20.60 -11.04 4.74
N GLY A 217 -20.20 -12.28 4.49
CA GLY A 217 -20.22 -13.31 5.51
C GLY A 217 -18.93 -13.35 6.32
N ILE A 218 -18.93 -14.23 7.32
CA ILE A 218 -17.78 -14.56 8.17
C ILE A 218 -16.77 -15.47 7.48
N ALA A 219 -16.98 -15.81 6.22
CA ALA A 219 -16.20 -16.83 5.51
C ALA A 219 -14.78 -16.41 5.16
N GLY A 220 -14.43 -15.15 5.40
CA GLY A 220 -13.09 -14.65 5.22
C GLY A 220 -12.95 -13.61 4.12
N SER A 221 -11.86 -12.87 4.21
CA SER A 221 -11.53 -11.80 3.29
C SER A 221 -10.04 -11.50 3.31
N ALA A 222 -9.59 -10.69 2.36
CA ALA A 222 -8.27 -10.08 2.36
C ALA A 222 -8.39 -8.57 2.18
N ASN A 223 -7.47 -7.85 2.80
CA ASN A 223 -7.31 -6.42 2.69
C ASN A 223 -5.89 -6.10 2.24
N MET A 224 -5.73 -5.11 1.39
CA MET A 224 -4.43 -4.64 0.89
C MET A 224 -4.36 -3.11 1.01
N SER A 225 -3.33 -2.61 1.69
CA SER A 225 -3.06 -1.19 1.89
C SER A 225 -1.57 -0.90 1.69
N ASN A 226 -1.19 0.36 1.52
CA ASN A 226 0.19 0.86 1.54
C ASN A 226 1.19 -0.04 0.77
N VAL A 227 1.12 0.04 -0.54
CA VAL A 227 2.01 -0.72 -1.44
C VAL A 227 3.28 0.07 -1.73
N GLU A 228 4.43 -0.56 -1.63
CA GLU A 228 5.74 0.00 -2.00
C GLU A 228 6.52 -1.00 -2.84
N LEU A 229 6.94 -0.57 -4.03
CA LEU A 229 7.80 -1.37 -4.90
C LEU A 229 9.22 -0.83 -4.92
N PHE A 230 10.18 -1.68 -4.61
CA PHE A 230 11.61 -1.43 -4.73
C PHE A 230 12.14 -2.19 -5.93
N ALA A 231 12.39 -1.50 -7.03
CA ALA A 231 12.79 -2.06 -8.31
C ALA A 231 13.53 -1.02 -9.15
N TYR A 232 14.09 -1.43 -10.27
CA TYR A 232 14.62 -0.50 -11.28
C TYR A 232 13.60 -0.30 -12.40
N PRO A 233 13.42 0.94 -12.89
CA PRO A 233 12.60 1.20 -14.07
C PRO A 233 13.30 0.70 -15.33
N VAL A 234 12.50 0.20 -16.27
CA VAL A 234 12.94 -0.20 -17.61
C VAL A 234 12.11 0.59 -18.65
N PRO A 235 12.70 1.12 -19.72
CA PRO A 235 11.96 1.78 -20.78
C PRO A 235 10.83 0.90 -21.35
N ARG A 236 9.68 1.52 -21.67
CA ARG A 236 8.57 0.87 -22.39
C ARG A 236 8.85 0.75 -23.86
#